data_db96735c8f385d743a12a7d349154096
#
_entry.id   db96735c8f385d743a12a7d349154096
#
_cell.length_a   1.000
_cell.length_b   1.000
_cell.length_c   1.000
_cell.angle_alpha   90.00
_cell.angle_beta   90.00
_cell.angle_gamma   90.00
#
_symmetry.space_group_name_H-M   'P 1'
#
loop_
_entity.id
_entity.type
_entity.pdbx_description
1 polymer ?
#
loop_
_entity_poly.entity_id
_entity_poly.type
_entity_poly.pdbx_seq_one_letter_code
_entity_poly.pdbx_strand_id
1 'polypeptide(L)'
;MDKLINLKIAVLGCGYVGLPLIIELSKHFSVLGFDLDHSRIEELKNFIDRNGDYSAKEVREAEAAFSFDKQKLKGFDVFIVAVPTPVVNDQPDLSCLIDAAQAVSSSLSPGNCVIFESTVSPGCTRNVCLPILEKGSGLKAG
;
A
#
# COMPACT_ATOMS: atom_id res chain seq x y z
N MET A 1 -15.38 20.11 -0.55
CA MET A 1 -13.98 20.39 -0.93
C MET A 1 -13.01 20.14 0.24
N ASP A 2 -13.38 20.50 1.45
CA ASP A 2 -12.50 20.36 2.62
C ASP A 2 -12.15 18.91 3.06
N LYS A 3 -12.97 17.93 2.71
CA LYS A 3 -12.71 16.51 3.00
C LYS A 3 -11.52 15.91 2.22
N LEU A 4 -11.22 16.42 1.04
CA LEU A 4 -10.13 15.91 0.19
C LEU A 4 -8.74 16.38 0.66
N ILE A 5 -8.68 17.51 1.37
CA ILE A 5 -7.42 18.14 1.80
C ILE A 5 -6.75 17.39 2.97
N ASN A 6 -7.54 16.63 3.74
CA ASN A 6 -7.07 15.92 4.94
C ASN A 6 -7.08 14.39 4.80
N LEU A 7 -7.13 13.86 3.58
CA LEU A 7 -7.07 12.40 3.37
C LEU A 7 -5.74 11.83 3.85
N LYS A 8 -5.84 10.72 4.57
CA LYS A 8 -4.70 9.89 4.95
C LYS A 8 -4.63 8.69 4.03
N ILE A 9 -3.48 8.50 3.41
CA ILE A 9 -3.26 7.47 2.40
C ILE A 9 -2.20 6.49 2.88
N ALA A 10 -2.53 5.20 2.87
CA ALA A 10 -1.55 4.13 3.08
C ALA A 10 -1.24 3.45 1.75
N VAL A 11 0.04 3.37 1.40
CA VAL A 11 0.51 2.64 0.21
C VAL A 11 1.19 1.35 0.68
N LEU A 12 0.66 0.21 0.27
CA LEU A 12 1.19 -1.11 0.60
C LEU A 12 2.07 -1.62 -0.56
N GLY A 13 3.32 -1.86 -0.24
CA GLY A 13 4.39 -2.13 -1.20
C GLY A 13 5.22 -0.87 -1.44
N CYS A 14 6.49 -0.89 -1.02
CA CYS A 14 7.43 0.21 -1.15
C CYS A 14 8.50 -0.08 -2.22
N GLY A 15 8.11 -0.77 -3.29
CA GLY A 15 8.96 -1.12 -4.42
C GLY A 15 8.95 -0.08 -5.54
N TYR A 16 9.18 -0.54 -6.79
CA TYR A 16 9.28 0.31 -7.99
C TYR A 16 8.01 1.11 -8.31
N VAL A 17 6.84 0.62 -7.93
CA VAL A 17 5.56 1.32 -8.15
C VAL A 17 5.15 2.10 -6.90
N GLY A 18 5.27 1.50 -5.73
CA GLY A 18 4.78 2.08 -4.48
C GLY A 18 5.60 3.28 -4.01
N LEU A 19 6.92 3.23 -4.06
CA LEU A 19 7.75 4.35 -3.61
C LEU A 19 7.51 5.64 -4.41
N PRO A 20 7.45 5.62 -5.76
CA PRO A 20 7.06 6.81 -6.53
C PRO A 20 5.70 7.39 -6.12
N LEU A 21 4.70 6.54 -5.90
CA LEU A 21 3.39 6.97 -5.41
C LEU A 21 3.49 7.63 -4.03
N ILE A 22 4.24 7.03 -3.11
CA ILE A 22 4.45 7.58 -1.76
C ILE A 22 5.07 8.98 -1.84
N ILE A 23 6.14 9.14 -2.61
CA ILE A 23 6.85 10.42 -2.75
C ILE A 23 5.94 11.48 -3.37
N GLU A 24 5.23 11.14 -4.44
CA GLU A 24 4.37 12.11 -5.12
C GLU A 24 3.14 12.50 -4.29
N LEU A 25 2.45 11.53 -3.70
CA LEU A 25 1.28 11.79 -2.88
C LEU A 25 1.61 12.53 -1.59
N SER A 26 2.80 12.33 -1.02
CA SER A 26 3.25 13.03 0.20
C SER A 26 3.39 14.54 0.02
N LYS A 27 3.46 15.03 -1.20
CA LYS A 27 3.44 16.48 -1.48
C LYS A 27 2.09 17.13 -1.15
N HIS A 28 1.03 16.33 -1.05
CA HIS A 28 -0.35 16.83 -0.91
C HIS A 28 -1.13 16.20 0.24
N PHE A 29 -0.71 15.02 0.71
CA PHE A 29 -1.45 14.21 1.68
C PHE A 29 -0.52 13.66 2.77
N SER A 30 -1.11 13.26 3.89
CA SER A 30 -0.42 12.45 4.89
C SER A 30 -0.32 11.01 4.39
N VAL A 31 0.91 10.54 4.14
CA VAL A 31 1.15 9.22 3.53
C VAL A 31 1.96 8.30 4.44
N LEU A 32 1.52 7.06 4.53
CA LEU A 32 2.25 5.94 5.13
C LEU A 32 2.67 4.97 4.02
N GLY A 33 3.96 4.73 3.88
CA GLY A 33 4.49 3.59 3.15
C GLY A 33 4.54 2.36 4.06
N PHE A 34 3.85 1.30 3.68
CA PHE A 34 3.80 0.04 4.40
C PHE A 34 4.41 -1.07 3.56
N ASP A 35 5.30 -1.87 4.16
CA ASP A 35 5.85 -3.07 3.52
C ASP A 35 6.12 -4.14 4.58
N LEU A 36 5.97 -5.41 4.21
CA LEU A 36 6.32 -6.54 5.06
C LEU A 36 7.82 -6.82 5.08
N ASP A 37 8.59 -6.30 4.11
CA ASP A 37 10.05 -6.35 4.13
C ASP A 37 10.60 -5.33 5.13
N HIS A 38 10.96 -5.84 6.32
CA HIS A 38 11.51 -5.02 7.40
C HIS A 38 12.78 -4.27 6.97
N SER A 39 13.65 -4.92 6.18
CA SER A 39 14.89 -4.30 5.73
C SER A 39 14.62 -3.13 4.78
N ARG A 40 13.61 -3.27 3.91
CA ARG A 40 13.15 -2.18 3.04
C ARG A 40 12.64 -0.98 3.83
N ILE A 41 11.85 -1.23 4.86
CA ILE A 41 11.32 -0.17 5.73
C ILE A 41 12.46 0.54 6.48
N GLU A 42 13.41 -0.20 7.04
CA GLU A 42 14.55 0.41 7.74
C GLU A 42 15.44 1.23 6.81
N GLU A 43 15.66 0.79 5.57
CA GLU A 43 16.35 1.59 4.56
C GLU A 43 15.63 2.91 4.29
N LEU A 44 14.33 2.88 4.02
CA LEU A 44 13.54 4.07 3.72
C LEU A 44 13.44 5.03 4.91
N LYS A 45 13.39 4.53 6.14
CA LYS A 45 13.50 5.35 7.36
C LYS A 45 14.85 6.08 7.46
N ASN A 46 15.90 5.48 6.93
CA ASN A 46 17.24 6.07 6.84
C ASN A 46 17.47 6.80 5.52
N PHE A 47 16.41 7.09 4.77
CA PHE A 47 16.43 7.79 3.49
C PHE A 47 17.26 7.09 2.39
N ILE A 48 17.33 5.76 2.43
CA ILE A 48 18.04 4.95 1.45
C ILE A 48 17.02 4.27 0.54
N ASP A 49 17.12 4.51 -0.75
CA ASP A 49 16.39 3.78 -1.78
C ASP A 49 17.32 2.77 -2.46
N ARG A 50 17.18 1.46 -2.14
CA ARG A 50 18.00 0.38 -2.74
C ARG A 50 17.83 0.26 -4.26
N ASN A 51 16.69 0.72 -4.79
CA ASN A 51 16.45 0.71 -6.23
C ASN A 51 17.23 1.82 -6.95
N GLY A 52 17.67 2.86 -6.23
CA GLY A 52 18.45 3.94 -6.78
C GLY A 52 17.66 4.94 -7.62
N ASP A 53 16.31 4.88 -7.59
CA ASP A 53 15.45 5.79 -8.34
C ASP A 53 15.34 7.17 -7.66
N TYR A 54 15.54 7.22 -6.34
CA TYR A 54 15.44 8.42 -5.53
C TYR A 54 16.67 8.64 -4.67
N SER A 55 17.12 9.88 -4.62
CA SER A 55 18.19 10.31 -3.72
C SER A 55 17.72 10.37 -2.26
N ALA A 56 18.66 10.32 -1.33
CA ALA A 56 18.35 10.49 0.10
C ALA A 56 17.62 11.81 0.40
N LYS A 57 17.92 12.86 -0.37
CA LYS A 57 17.25 14.16 -0.26
C LYS A 57 15.77 14.04 -0.64
N GLU A 58 15.46 13.41 -1.77
CA GLU A 58 14.07 13.24 -2.25
C GLU A 58 13.23 12.39 -1.29
N VAL A 59 13.78 11.31 -0.77
CA VAL A 59 13.08 10.46 0.22
C VAL A 59 12.82 11.23 1.51
N ARG A 60 13.77 12.03 1.98
CA ARG A 60 13.64 12.86 3.18
C ARG A 60 12.59 13.96 3.00
N GLU A 61 12.63 14.69 1.88
CA GLU A 61 11.73 15.80 1.58
C GLU A 61 10.29 15.37 1.35
N ALA A 62 10.04 14.09 1.04
CA ALA A 62 8.70 13.56 0.94
C ALA A 62 7.94 13.59 2.29
N GLU A 63 8.66 13.55 3.41
CA GLU A 63 8.08 13.53 4.77
C GLU A 63 7.07 12.39 5.00
N ALA A 64 7.16 11.32 4.21
CA ALA A 64 6.34 10.14 4.38
C ALA A 64 6.75 9.34 5.62
N ALA A 65 5.79 8.74 6.29
CA ALA A 65 6.06 7.73 7.31
C ALA A 65 6.25 6.36 6.66
N PHE A 66 7.06 5.49 7.27
CA PHE A 66 7.28 4.11 6.83
C PHE A 66 7.11 3.15 7.99
N SER A 67 6.42 2.03 7.77
CA SER A 67 6.20 1.02 8.80
C SER A 67 5.95 -0.37 8.20
N PHE A 68 6.32 -1.41 8.94
CA PHE A 68 5.91 -2.80 8.73
C PHE A 68 4.86 -3.27 9.76
N ASP A 69 4.48 -2.40 10.68
CA ASP A 69 3.49 -2.71 11.73
C ASP A 69 2.06 -2.52 11.19
N LYS A 70 1.31 -3.61 11.07
CA LYS A 70 -0.08 -3.62 10.60
C LYS A 70 -1.01 -2.73 11.43
N GLN A 71 -0.71 -2.51 12.71
CA GLN A 71 -1.52 -1.63 13.58
C GLN A 71 -1.47 -0.16 13.12
N LYS A 72 -0.40 0.22 12.42
CA LYS A 72 -0.23 1.57 11.87
C LYS A 72 -1.14 1.85 10.68
N LEU A 73 -1.76 0.83 10.07
CA LEU A 73 -2.72 0.98 8.97
C LEU A 73 -4.09 1.51 9.43
N LYS A 74 -4.38 1.49 10.72
CA LYS A 74 -5.65 1.99 11.24
C LYS A 74 -5.77 3.50 11.12
N GLY A 75 -6.96 3.98 10.75
CA GLY A 75 -7.27 5.40 10.68
C GLY A 75 -6.85 6.08 9.37
N PHE A 76 -6.55 5.30 8.33
CA PHE A 76 -6.36 5.78 6.97
C PHE A 76 -7.68 5.74 6.20
N ASP A 77 -7.81 6.63 5.21
CA ASP A 77 -9.01 6.78 4.40
C ASP A 77 -8.91 6.00 3.09
N VAL A 78 -7.71 5.98 2.51
CA VAL A 78 -7.41 5.34 1.22
C VAL A 78 -6.24 4.38 1.39
N PHE A 79 -6.39 3.19 0.86
CA PHE A 79 -5.34 2.16 0.79
C PHE A 79 -5.01 1.88 -0.66
N ILE A 80 -3.75 2.05 -1.04
CA ILE A 80 -3.26 1.74 -2.39
C ILE A 80 -2.34 0.52 -2.29
N VAL A 81 -2.74 -0.58 -2.91
CA VAL A 81 -1.97 -1.82 -2.92
C VAL A 81 -1.14 -1.87 -4.19
N ALA A 82 0.18 -1.76 -4.04
CA ALA A 82 1.18 -1.72 -5.11
C ALA A 82 2.28 -2.77 -4.91
N VAL A 83 1.89 -3.96 -4.46
CA VAL A 83 2.80 -5.09 -4.23
C VAL A 83 3.11 -5.83 -5.53
N PRO A 84 4.27 -6.52 -5.64
CA PRO A 84 4.60 -7.30 -6.81
C PRO A 84 3.69 -8.51 -6.98
N THR A 85 3.46 -8.91 -8.23
CA THR A 85 2.76 -10.14 -8.63
C THR A 85 3.65 -10.91 -9.59
N PRO A 86 4.72 -11.56 -9.10
CA PRO A 86 5.66 -12.26 -9.95
C PRO A 86 5.03 -13.48 -10.60
N VAL A 87 5.61 -13.93 -11.72
CA VAL A 87 5.25 -15.18 -12.37
C VAL A 87 6.19 -16.27 -11.88
N VAL A 88 5.63 -17.35 -11.34
CA VAL A 88 6.36 -18.52 -10.87
C VAL A 88 5.78 -19.75 -11.56
N ASN A 89 6.61 -20.54 -12.26
CA ASN A 89 6.18 -21.71 -13.03
C ASN A 89 5.02 -21.40 -13.99
N ASP A 90 5.13 -20.33 -14.75
CA ASP A 90 4.12 -19.84 -15.70
C ASP A 90 2.74 -19.49 -15.09
N GLN A 91 2.68 -19.34 -13.77
CA GLN A 91 1.48 -18.91 -13.05
C GLN A 91 1.77 -17.65 -12.22
N PRO A 92 0.81 -16.71 -12.12
CA PRO A 92 0.96 -15.54 -11.27
C PRO A 92 0.99 -15.96 -9.80
N ASP A 93 2.00 -15.50 -9.07
CA ASP A 93 2.06 -15.64 -7.62
C ASP A 93 1.33 -14.46 -6.96
N LEU A 94 0.18 -14.76 -6.38
CA LEU A 94 -0.68 -13.78 -5.72
C LEU A 94 -0.43 -13.67 -4.21
N SER A 95 0.60 -14.33 -3.67
CA SER A 95 0.84 -14.36 -2.23
C SER A 95 1.00 -12.96 -1.62
N CYS A 96 1.82 -12.10 -2.24
CA CYS A 96 1.99 -10.71 -1.78
C CYS A 96 0.68 -9.90 -1.83
N LEU A 97 -0.14 -10.15 -2.85
CA LEU A 97 -1.44 -9.48 -3.01
C LEU A 97 -2.44 -9.92 -1.92
N ILE A 98 -2.47 -11.22 -1.64
CA ILE A 98 -3.32 -11.79 -0.59
C ILE A 98 -2.89 -11.27 0.78
N ASP A 99 -1.60 -11.27 1.08
CA ASP A 99 -1.05 -10.75 2.34
C ASP A 99 -1.38 -9.26 2.53
N ALA A 100 -1.26 -8.46 1.47
CA ALA A 100 -1.63 -7.05 1.49
C ALA A 100 -3.13 -6.85 1.73
N ALA A 101 -3.99 -7.61 1.03
CA ALA A 101 -5.43 -7.56 1.23
C ALA A 101 -5.83 -7.95 2.66
N GLN A 102 -5.19 -8.96 3.23
CA GLN A 102 -5.39 -9.36 4.64
C GLN A 102 -4.96 -8.27 5.62
N ALA A 103 -3.81 -7.61 5.37
CA ALA A 103 -3.34 -6.53 6.21
C ALA A 103 -4.30 -5.34 6.20
N VAL A 104 -4.83 -4.97 5.03
CA VAL A 104 -5.81 -3.89 4.88
C VAL A 104 -7.14 -4.26 5.54
N SER A 105 -7.63 -5.48 5.35
CA SER A 105 -8.96 -5.90 5.78
C SER A 105 -9.25 -5.62 7.26
N SER A 106 -8.26 -5.85 8.12
CA SER A 106 -8.38 -5.63 9.58
C SER A 106 -8.36 -4.15 10.00
N SER A 107 -8.06 -3.26 9.06
CA SER A 107 -7.94 -1.82 9.30
C SER A 107 -9.06 -1.00 8.66
N LEU A 108 -9.92 -1.64 7.85
CA LEU A 108 -11.00 -0.96 7.14
C LEU A 108 -12.11 -0.46 8.07
N SER A 109 -12.61 0.71 7.74
CA SER A 109 -13.81 1.33 8.30
C SER A 109 -14.79 1.70 7.18
N PRO A 110 -16.09 1.86 7.47
CA PRO A 110 -17.04 2.33 6.47
C PRO A 110 -16.59 3.63 5.83
N GLY A 111 -16.70 3.72 4.50
CA GLY A 111 -16.29 4.88 3.72
C GLY A 111 -14.82 4.87 3.27
N ASN A 112 -14.02 3.89 3.67
CA ASN A 112 -12.67 3.74 3.15
C ASN A 112 -12.67 3.28 1.69
N CYS A 113 -11.60 3.63 0.97
CA CYS A 113 -11.37 3.22 -0.41
C CYS A 113 -10.13 2.32 -0.49
N VAL A 114 -10.21 1.22 -1.23
CA VAL A 114 -9.06 0.35 -1.52
C VAL A 114 -8.83 0.31 -3.02
N ILE A 115 -7.62 0.66 -3.45
CA ILE A 115 -7.19 0.70 -4.84
C ILE A 115 -6.11 -0.36 -5.04
N PHE A 116 -6.29 -1.23 -6.03
CA PHE A 116 -5.29 -2.22 -6.42
C PHE A 116 -4.58 -1.75 -7.69
N GLU A 117 -3.31 -1.38 -7.54
CA GLU A 117 -2.40 -0.99 -8.64
C GLU A 117 -1.52 -2.15 -9.11
N SER A 118 -1.52 -3.27 -8.40
CA SER A 118 -0.78 -4.47 -8.79
C SER A 118 -1.32 -5.03 -10.12
N THR A 119 -0.40 -5.41 -11.02
CA THR A 119 -0.77 -6.04 -12.30
C THR A 119 -1.34 -7.43 -12.05
N VAL A 120 -2.61 -7.60 -12.36
CA VAL A 120 -3.35 -8.86 -12.17
C VAL A 120 -4.25 -9.17 -13.36
N SER A 121 -4.61 -10.44 -13.52
CA SER A 121 -5.56 -10.86 -14.54
C SER A 121 -6.96 -10.28 -14.30
N PRO A 122 -7.77 -10.12 -15.36
CA PRO A 122 -9.15 -9.65 -15.22
C PRO A 122 -9.94 -10.49 -14.20
N GLY A 123 -10.67 -9.81 -13.33
CA GLY A 123 -11.48 -10.43 -12.28
C GLY A 123 -10.74 -10.76 -10.98
N CYS A 124 -9.41 -10.75 -10.94
CA CYS A 124 -8.63 -11.07 -9.73
C CYS A 124 -9.03 -10.20 -8.54
N THR A 125 -9.13 -8.89 -8.73
CA THR A 125 -9.53 -7.97 -7.66
C THR A 125 -10.89 -8.35 -7.06
N ARG A 126 -11.87 -8.66 -7.91
CA ARG A 126 -13.23 -9.04 -7.48
C ARG A 126 -13.29 -10.45 -6.87
N ASN A 127 -12.58 -11.39 -7.47
CA ASN A 127 -12.74 -12.82 -7.13
C ASN A 127 -11.78 -13.27 -6.02
N VAL A 128 -10.66 -12.57 -5.83
CA VAL A 128 -9.65 -12.91 -4.82
C VAL A 128 -9.59 -11.84 -3.72
N CYS A 129 -9.32 -10.59 -4.08
CA CYS A 129 -9.07 -9.54 -3.08
C CYS A 129 -10.34 -9.12 -2.33
N LEU A 130 -11.45 -8.90 -3.04
CA LEU A 130 -12.70 -8.44 -2.44
C LEU A 130 -13.23 -9.39 -1.35
N PRO A 131 -13.30 -10.71 -1.55
CA PRO A 131 -13.72 -11.64 -0.49
C PRO A 131 -12.84 -11.58 0.76
N ILE A 132 -11.53 -11.37 0.60
CA ILE A 132 -10.59 -11.22 1.72
C ILE A 132 -10.89 -9.93 2.50
N LEU A 133 -11.09 -8.81 1.80
CA LEU A 133 -11.41 -7.53 2.42
C LEU A 133 -12.74 -7.60 3.18
N GLU A 134 -13.78 -8.16 2.57
CA GLU A 134 -15.09 -8.28 3.20
C GLU A 134 -15.08 -9.23 4.41
N LYS A 135 -14.40 -10.37 4.30
CA LYS A 135 -14.30 -11.34 5.40
C LYS A 135 -13.52 -10.77 6.60
N GLY A 136 -12.42 -10.09 6.33
CA GLY A 136 -11.55 -9.57 7.40
C GLY A 136 -12.10 -8.31 8.06
N SER A 137 -12.84 -7.49 7.33
CA SER A 137 -13.43 -6.24 7.85
C SER A 137 -14.85 -6.41 8.41
N GLY A 138 -15.59 -7.41 7.95
CA GLY A 138 -17.02 -7.54 8.20
C GLY A 138 -17.89 -6.56 7.40
N LEU A 139 -17.29 -5.76 6.52
CA LEU A 139 -17.96 -4.79 5.66
C LEU A 139 -18.37 -5.42 4.32
N LYS A 140 -19.24 -4.73 3.60
CA LYS A 140 -19.60 -5.05 2.21
C LYS A 140 -19.18 -3.90 1.29
N ALA A 141 -18.65 -4.25 0.11
CA ALA A 141 -18.30 -3.25 -0.89
C ALA A 141 -19.56 -2.69 -1.57
N GLY A 142 -19.54 -1.40 -1.88
CA GLY A 142 -20.61 -0.70 -2.58
C GLY A 142 -20.90 0.69 -2.07
#